data_8050cd3874343fda22d26e2b87cec67e
#
_entry.id   8050cd3874343fda22d26e2b87cec67e
#
_cell.length_a   1.000
_cell.length_b   1.000
_cell.length_c   1.000
_cell.angle_alpha   90.00
_cell.angle_beta   90.00
_cell.angle_gamma   90.00
#
_symmetry.space_group_name_H-M   'P 1'
#
loop_
_entity.id
_entity.type
_entity.pdbx_description
1 polymer ?
#
loop_
_entity_poly.entity_id
_entity_poly.type
_entity_poly.pdbx_seq_one_letter_code
_entity_poly.pdbx_strand_id
1 'polypeptide(L)' 'MNIGLLKSPQFKIQQMGSTLEVVLITGLDCQFLFNETIHVLQEEGSDIVSASYTVVENEVFHTIHCQ' A
#
# COMPACT_ATOMS: atom_id res chain seq x y z
N MET A 1 20.52 11.75 -17.24
CA MET A 1 19.35 11.01 -16.84
C MET A 1 18.84 11.44 -15.49
N ASN A 2 17.60 11.65 -15.38
CA ASN A 2 17.02 12.10 -14.12
C ASN A 2 16.41 10.93 -13.36
N ILE A 3 17.14 10.52 -12.36
CA ILE A 3 16.71 9.39 -11.54
C ILE A 3 15.55 9.74 -10.63
N GLY A 4 15.36 11.03 -10.38
CA GLY A 4 14.27 11.46 -9.53
C GLY A 4 12.89 11.13 -10.06
N LEU A 5 12.80 10.74 -11.34
CA LEU A 5 11.55 10.32 -11.91
C LEU A 5 11.16 8.90 -11.49
N LEU A 6 12.13 8.14 -11.01
CA LEU A 6 11.89 6.75 -10.61
C LEU A 6 11.77 6.66 -9.10
N LYS A 7 10.59 6.96 -8.62
CA LYS A 7 10.35 6.86 -7.20
C LYS A 7 10.07 5.42 -6.82
N SER A 8 10.78 4.95 -5.83
CA SER A 8 10.55 3.62 -5.30
C SER A 8 9.27 3.61 -4.49
N PRO A 9 8.50 2.53 -4.56
CA PRO A 9 7.35 2.39 -3.68
C PRO A 9 7.78 2.41 -2.22
N GLN A 10 6.92 2.93 -1.39
CA GLN A 10 7.19 3.01 0.04
C GLN A 10 6.14 2.25 0.80
N PHE A 11 6.58 1.50 1.79
CA PHE A 11 5.71 0.76 2.68
C PHE A 11 5.84 1.27 4.09
N LYS A 12 4.72 1.34 4.77
CA LYS A 12 4.72 1.62 6.20
C LYS A 12 3.70 0.69 6.83
N ILE A 13 4.15 -0.07 7.82
CA ILE A 13 3.29 -1.00 8.52
C ILE A 13 3.24 -0.60 9.97
N GLN A 14 2.04 -0.47 10.50
CA GLN A 14 1.84 -0.06 11.87
C GLN A 14 0.81 -0.97 12.51
N GLN A 15 1.14 -1.51 13.68
CA GLN A 15 0.21 -2.35 14.42
C GLN A 15 -0.42 -1.54 15.54
N MET A 16 -1.74 -1.59 15.61
CA MET A 16 -2.49 -0.89 16.64
C MET A 16 -3.47 -1.88 17.27
N GLY A 17 -3.08 -2.43 18.41
CA GLY A 17 -3.88 -3.46 19.04
C GLY A 17 -3.95 -4.70 18.17
N SER A 18 -5.13 -5.12 17.84
CA SER A 18 -5.34 -6.27 16.96
C SER A 18 -5.45 -5.88 15.49
N THR A 19 -5.31 -4.59 15.18
CA THR A 19 -5.45 -4.09 13.82
C THR A 19 -4.07 -3.78 13.25
N LEU A 20 -3.88 -4.14 11.99
CA LEU A 20 -2.67 -3.83 11.25
C LEU A 20 -2.99 -2.84 10.16
N GLU A 21 -2.26 -1.74 10.13
CA GLU A 21 -2.43 -0.74 9.09
C GLU A 21 -1.23 -0.78 8.16
N VAL A 22 -1.50 -0.94 6.88
CA VAL A 22 -0.46 -0.96 5.86
C VAL A 22 -0.68 0.23 4.96
N VAL A 23 0.33 1.07 4.84
CA VAL A 23 0.29 2.22 3.94
C VAL A 23 1.28 1.95 2.82
N LEU A 24 0.79 1.99 1.60
CA LEU A 24 1.62 1.78 0.43
C LEU A 24 1.53 3.04 -0.43
N ILE A 25 2.69 3.61 -0.74
CA ILE A 25 2.77 4.80 -1.58
C ILE A 25 3.41 4.41 -2.90
N THR A 26 2.69 4.61 -3.98
CA THR A 26 3.17 4.26 -5.32
C THR A 26 2.96 5.41 -6.28
N GLY A 27 3.57 5.29 -7.47
CA GLY A 27 3.22 6.18 -8.57
C GLY A 27 1.90 5.75 -9.20
N LEU A 28 1.42 6.57 -10.11
CA LEU A 28 0.13 6.32 -10.76
C LEU A 28 0.15 5.05 -11.61
N ASP A 29 1.30 4.68 -12.12
CA ASP A 29 1.42 3.54 -13.01
C ASP A 29 1.75 2.22 -12.31
N CYS A 30 1.69 2.23 -10.99
CA CYS A 30 2.12 1.06 -10.21
C CYS A 30 0.99 0.45 -9.40
N GLN A 31 -0.21 0.47 -9.93
CA GLN A 31 -1.36 -0.08 -9.20
C GLN A 31 -1.25 -1.58 -9.00
N PHE A 32 -0.48 -2.26 -9.85
CA PHE A 32 -0.29 -3.69 -9.66
C PHE A 32 0.35 -4.00 -8.31
N LEU A 33 1.11 -3.07 -7.75
CA LEU A 33 1.73 -3.27 -6.44
C LEU A 33 0.68 -3.35 -5.34
N PHE A 34 -0.40 -2.62 -5.48
CA PHE A 34 -1.49 -2.70 -4.53
C PHE A 34 -2.11 -4.11 -4.56
N ASN A 35 -2.36 -4.64 -5.75
CA ASN A 35 -2.91 -5.98 -5.89
C ASN A 35 -1.98 -7.03 -5.30
N GLU A 36 -0.68 -6.89 -5.56
CA GLU A 36 0.31 -7.81 -5.00
C GLU A 36 0.31 -7.75 -3.48
N THR A 37 0.22 -6.55 -2.92
CA THR A 37 0.19 -6.38 -1.48
C THR A 37 -1.03 -7.06 -0.88
N ILE A 38 -2.19 -6.89 -1.50
CA ILE A 38 -3.41 -7.54 -1.05
C ILE A 38 -3.25 -9.05 -1.07
N HIS A 39 -2.67 -9.59 -2.15
CA HIS A 39 -2.44 -11.02 -2.28
C HIS A 39 -1.54 -11.55 -1.16
N VAL A 40 -0.44 -10.85 -0.91
CA VAL A 40 0.49 -11.28 0.12
C VAL A 40 -0.16 -11.28 1.50
N LEU A 41 -0.94 -10.26 1.79
CA LEU A 41 -1.62 -10.18 3.07
C LEU A 41 -2.63 -11.32 3.23
N GLN A 42 -3.34 -11.66 2.17
CA GLN A 42 -4.29 -12.77 2.22
C GLN A 42 -3.60 -14.10 2.38
N GLU A 43 -2.46 -14.29 1.71
CA GLU A 43 -1.71 -15.52 1.84
C GLU A 43 -1.13 -15.72 3.23
N GLU A 44 -0.85 -14.62 3.92
CA GLU A 44 -0.36 -14.65 5.29
C GLU A 44 -1.48 -14.85 6.31
N GLY A 45 -2.70 -14.96 5.83
CA GLY A 45 -3.82 -15.20 6.72
C GLY A 45 -4.44 -13.96 7.33
N SER A 46 -4.08 -12.79 6.84
CA SER A 46 -4.67 -11.55 7.34
C SER A 46 -6.05 -11.34 6.76
N ASP A 47 -6.96 -10.88 7.59
CA ASP A 47 -8.30 -10.50 7.14
C ASP A 47 -8.29 -9.02 6.78
N ILE A 48 -8.56 -8.72 5.52
CA ILE A 48 -8.60 -7.34 5.07
C ILE A 48 -9.97 -6.76 5.42
N VAL A 49 -9.96 -5.78 6.30
CA VAL A 49 -11.18 -5.14 6.79
C VAL A 49 -11.61 -4.01 5.87
N SER A 50 -10.64 -3.21 5.44
CA SER A 50 -10.94 -2.11 4.55
C SER A 50 -9.69 -1.73 3.77
N ALA A 51 -9.91 -1.14 2.63
CA ALA A 51 -8.82 -0.63 1.80
C ALA A 51 -9.33 0.62 1.10
N SER A 52 -8.49 1.64 1.07
CA SER A 52 -8.84 2.90 0.42
C SER A 52 -7.60 3.49 -0.21
N TYR A 53 -7.79 4.47 -1.06
CA TYR A 53 -6.66 5.16 -1.64
C TYR A 53 -7.00 6.63 -1.86
N THR A 54 -5.94 7.43 -1.91
CA THR A 54 -6.04 8.86 -2.20
C THR A 54 -4.95 9.21 -3.18
N VAL A 55 -5.28 9.97 -4.19
CA VAL A 55 -4.30 10.45 -5.16
C VAL A 55 -3.92 11.87 -4.81
N VAL A 56 -2.63 12.10 -4.62
CA VAL A 56 -2.10 13.43 -4.34
C VAL A 56 -0.98 13.70 -5.34
N GLU A 57 -1.22 14.63 -6.21
CA GLU A 57 -0.31 14.95 -7.31
C GLU A 57 -0.09 13.70 -8.16
N ASN A 58 1.12 13.19 -8.22
CA ASN A 58 1.39 12.00 -9.04
C ASN A 58 1.64 10.77 -8.18
N GLU A 59 1.14 10.79 -6.95
CA GLU A 59 1.35 9.67 -6.04
C GLU A 59 0.01 9.15 -5.54
N VAL A 60 -0.03 7.85 -5.32
CA VAL A 60 -1.22 7.19 -4.80
C VAL A 60 -0.87 6.64 -3.42
N PHE A 61 -1.65 7.05 -2.44
CA PHE A 61 -1.51 6.60 -1.06
C PHE A 61 -2.58 5.56 -0.81
N HIS A 62 -2.17 4.30 -0.69
CA HIS A 62 -3.08 3.19 -0.39
C HIS A 62 -3.03 2.91 1.10
N THR A 63 -4.18 2.77 1.71
CA THR A 63 -4.25 2.41 3.13
C THR A 63 -5.08 1.13 3.26
N ILE A 64 -4.50 0.12 3.89
CA ILE A 64 -5.15 -1.17 4.06
C ILE A 64 -5.21 -1.46 5.55
N HIS A 65 -6.39 -1.80 6.03
CA HIS A 65 -6.57 -2.21 7.41
C HIS A 65 -6.89 -3.69 7.47
N CYS A 66 -6.13 -4.41 8.29
CA CYS A 66 -6.24 -5.86 8.45
C CYS A 66 -6.40 -6.22 9.92
N GLN A 67 -6.93 -7.41 10.13
CA GLN A 67 -7.00 -8.00 11.46
C GLN A 67 -6.37 -9.38 11.48
#